data_224a02d32cf43989fb50810573df0c13
#
_entry.id   224a02d32cf43989fb50810573df0c13
#
_cell.length_a   1.000
_cell.length_b   1.000
_cell.length_c   1.000
_cell.angle_alpha   90.00
_cell.angle_beta   90.00
_cell.angle_gamma   90.00
#
_symmetry.space_group_name_H-M   'P 1'
#
loop_
_entity.id
_entity.type
_entity.pdbx_description
1 polymer ?
#
loop_
_entity_poly.entity_id
_entity_poly.type
_entity_poly.pdbx_seq_one_letter_code
_entity_poly.pdbx_strand_id
1 'polypeptide(L)'
;MNLHPRGYDFLKDVSVRLSVELGRTDMKLKDVLSLGEESVVVLDRLTDELLDVMVNGKPIAKGEIVTHGNRFALRIVELAGETAPSLDAEAAAEGIA
;
A
#
# COMPACT_ATOMS: atom_id res chain seq x y z
N MET A 1 6.28 19.84 -27.88
CA MET A 1 5.15 19.85 -27.38
C MET A 1 5.18 19.86 -25.97
N ASN A 2 4.55 20.63 -25.43
CA ASN A 2 4.53 20.79 -24.15
C ASN A 2 3.32 20.52 -23.54
N LEU A 3 2.57 19.64 -24.11
CA LEU A 3 1.39 19.27 -23.54
C LEU A 3 1.63 18.65 -22.25
N HIS A 4 2.79 18.06 -22.05
CA HIS A 4 3.03 17.33 -20.88
C HIS A 4 2.86 18.10 -19.61
N PRO A 5 3.41 19.27 -19.45
CA PRO A 5 3.22 19.95 -18.19
C PRO A 5 1.78 20.15 -17.87
N ARG A 6 0.97 20.51 -18.86
CA ARG A 6 -0.42 20.71 -18.58
C ARG A 6 -1.10 19.43 -18.28
N GLY A 7 -0.74 18.33 -18.94
CA GLY A 7 -1.36 17.06 -18.68
C GLY A 7 -1.03 16.55 -17.31
N TYR A 8 0.22 16.71 -16.90
CA TYR A 8 0.60 16.24 -15.59
C TYR A 8 0.00 17.11 -14.49
N ASP A 9 -0.12 18.39 -14.73
CA ASP A 9 -0.75 19.25 -13.74
C ASP A 9 -2.20 18.86 -13.52
N PHE A 10 -2.88 18.49 -14.58
CA PHE A 10 -4.24 18.03 -14.43
C PHE A 10 -4.29 16.76 -13.59
N LEU A 11 -3.36 15.83 -13.80
CA LEU A 11 -3.35 14.59 -13.07
C LEU A 11 -2.99 14.78 -11.61
N LYS A 12 -2.27 15.83 -11.27
CA LYS A 12 -1.91 16.06 -9.89
C LYS A 12 -3.09 16.31 -8.99
N ASP A 13 -4.20 16.77 -9.57
CA ASP A 13 -5.35 17.05 -8.76
C ASP A 13 -6.30 15.87 -8.63
N VAL A 14 -5.97 14.76 -9.24
CA VAL A 14 -6.82 13.58 -9.15
C VAL A 14 -6.55 12.89 -7.82
N SER A 15 -7.61 12.60 -7.09
CA SER A 15 -7.47 11.92 -5.82
C SER A 15 -7.27 10.43 -6.02
N VAL A 16 -6.40 9.82 -5.25
CA VAL A 16 -6.21 8.39 -5.27
C VAL A 16 -6.37 7.86 -3.86
N ARG A 17 -6.59 6.56 -3.75
CA ARG A 17 -6.80 5.96 -2.44
C ARG A 17 -5.51 5.30 -1.97
N LEU A 18 -5.00 5.77 -0.86
CA LEU A 18 -3.84 5.16 -0.23
C LEU A 18 -4.34 4.29 0.91
N SER A 19 -3.86 3.08 0.99
CA SER A 19 -4.24 2.17 2.06
C SER A 19 -3.01 1.48 2.59
N VAL A 20 -3.08 0.99 3.81
CA VAL A 20 -1.99 0.28 4.44
C VAL A 20 -2.51 -1.07 4.87
N GLU A 21 -1.88 -2.12 4.40
CA GLU A 21 -2.35 -3.46 4.69
C GLU A 21 -1.62 -4.00 5.90
N LEU A 22 -2.37 -4.33 6.94
CA LEU A 22 -1.78 -4.86 8.15
C LEU A 22 -1.38 -6.32 8.00
N GLY A 23 -2.13 -7.08 7.26
CA GLY A 23 -1.84 -8.49 7.07
C GLY A 23 -3.03 -9.23 6.53
N ARG A 24 -2.88 -10.51 6.31
CA ARG A 24 -3.90 -11.36 5.75
C ARG A 24 -3.87 -12.71 6.42
N THR A 25 -4.90 -13.47 6.21
CA THR A 25 -4.89 -14.87 6.62
C THR A 25 -5.96 -15.59 5.83
N ASP A 26 -5.81 -16.90 5.67
CA ASP A 26 -6.79 -17.72 5.00
C ASP A 26 -7.60 -18.44 6.04
N MET A 27 -8.89 -18.48 5.88
CA MET A 27 -9.77 -19.14 6.82
C MET A 27 -10.80 -19.94 6.05
N LYS A 28 -11.29 -21.00 6.66
CA LYS A 28 -12.39 -21.74 6.07
C LYS A 28 -13.66 -20.95 6.28
N LEU A 29 -14.57 -21.05 5.34
CA LEU A 29 -15.80 -20.29 5.42
C LEU A 29 -16.55 -20.57 6.72
N LYS A 30 -16.55 -21.82 7.17
CA LYS A 30 -17.26 -22.13 8.41
C LYS A 30 -16.68 -21.37 9.58
N ASP A 31 -15.37 -21.10 9.56
CA ASP A 31 -14.75 -20.39 10.67
C ASP A 31 -15.08 -18.89 10.58
N VAL A 32 -15.17 -18.36 9.37
CA VAL A 32 -15.55 -16.98 9.20
C VAL A 32 -16.98 -16.77 9.72
N LEU A 33 -17.85 -17.70 9.42
CA LEU A 33 -19.25 -17.57 9.83
C LEU A 33 -19.44 -17.70 11.34
N SER A 34 -18.44 -18.23 12.05
CA SER A 34 -18.56 -18.33 13.48
C SER A 34 -17.85 -17.22 14.22
N LEU A 35 -17.32 -16.21 13.52
CA LEU A 35 -16.69 -15.09 14.19
C LEU A 35 -17.73 -14.25 14.93
N GLY A 36 -17.38 -13.77 16.09
CA GLY A 36 -18.27 -12.95 16.90
C GLY A 36 -17.45 -11.92 17.66
N GLU A 37 -18.11 -11.24 18.56
CA GLU A 37 -17.43 -10.25 19.36
C GLU A 37 -16.33 -10.92 20.16
N GLU A 38 -15.19 -10.27 20.21
CA GLU A 38 -14.03 -10.75 20.94
C GLU A 38 -13.31 -11.92 20.28
N SER A 39 -13.73 -12.35 19.11
CA SER A 39 -12.97 -13.34 18.36
C SER A 39 -11.62 -12.72 17.96
N VAL A 40 -10.59 -13.54 17.92
CA VAL A 40 -9.27 -13.09 17.54
C VAL A 40 -8.83 -13.82 16.29
N VAL A 41 -8.42 -13.10 15.28
CA VAL A 41 -7.94 -13.68 14.04
C VAL A 41 -6.48 -13.28 13.88
N VAL A 42 -5.60 -14.26 13.79
CA VAL A 42 -4.17 -14.02 13.70
C VAL A 42 -3.81 -13.77 12.24
N LEU A 43 -3.09 -12.71 12.00
CA LEU A 43 -2.68 -12.34 10.64
C LEU A 43 -1.26 -12.83 10.38
N ASP A 44 -0.89 -12.85 9.12
CA ASP A 44 0.36 -13.43 8.68
C ASP A 44 1.57 -12.52 8.84
N ARG A 45 1.37 -11.32 9.34
CA ARG A 45 2.46 -10.36 9.42
C ARG A 45 3.00 -10.26 10.84
N LEU A 46 4.31 -10.22 10.98
CA LEU A 46 4.92 -10.06 12.30
C LEU A 46 4.81 -8.61 12.74
N THR A 47 4.82 -8.39 14.05
CA THR A 47 4.55 -7.06 14.58
C THR A 47 5.63 -6.05 14.23
N ASP A 48 6.85 -6.50 13.94
CA ASP A 48 7.92 -5.59 13.57
C ASP A 48 8.21 -5.58 12.08
N GLU A 49 7.35 -6.19 11.27
CA GLU A 49 7.52 -6.16 9.83
C GLU A 49 6.98 -4.87 9.28
N LEU A 50 7.60 -4.36 8.23
CA LEU A 50 7.06 -3.19 7.55
C LEU A 50 5.76 -3.54 6.85
N LEU A 51 4.88 -2.58 6.77
CA LEU A 51 3.56 -2.79 6.18
C LEU A 51 3.58 -2.33 4.72
N ASP A 52 2.75 -2.97 3.91
CA ASP A 52 2.65 -2.58 2.52
C ASP A 52 1.74 -1.36 2.38
N VAL A 53 2.22 -0.37 1.65
CA VAL A 53 1.46 0.83 1.35
C VAL A 53 0.99 0.72 -0.09
N MET A 54 -0.31 0.82 -0.27
CA MET A 54 -0.93 0.58 -1.56
C MET A 54 -1.60 1.83 -2.08
N VAL A 55 -1.56 2.03 -3.38
CA VAL A 55 -2.37 3.07 -4.01
C VAL A 55 -3.23 2.38 -5.04
N ASN A 56 -4.53 2.49 -4.87
CA ASN A 56 -5.53 1.86 -5.72
C ASN A 56 -5.21 0.37 -5.92
N GLY A 57 -4.80 -0.27 -4.82
CA GLY A 57 -4.55 -1.70 -4.85
C GLY A 57 -3.18 -2.13 -5.33
N LYS A 58 -2.30 -1.18 -5.66
CA LYS A 58 -0.96 -1.52 -6.09
C LYS A 58 0.06 -1.16 -5.04
N PRO A 59 0.99 -2.04 -4.72
CA PRO A 59 2.00 -1.71 -3.72
C PRO A 59 2.96 -0.66 -4.27
N ILE A 60 3.16 0.40 -3.52
CA ILE A 60 4.06 1.46 -3.92
C ILE A 60 5.17 1.72 -2.92
N ALA A 61 5.04 1.23 -1.71
CA ALA A 61 6.01 1.53 -0.67
C ALA A 61 5.85 0.58 0.49
N LYS A 62 6.76 0.66 1.43
CA LYS A 62 6.63 -0.02 2.71
C LYS A 62 6.87 1.01 3.80
N GLY A 63 6.18 0.85 4.89
CA GLY A 63 6.28 1.80 5.97
C GLY A 63 5.88 1.23 7.30
N GLU A 64 5.82 2.09 8.29
CA GLU A 64 5.46 1.69 9.64
C GLU A 64 4.44 2.65 10.19
N ILE A 65 3.62 2.16 11.08
CA ILE A 65 2.60 2.96 11.70
C ILE A 65 3.22 3.71 12.87
N VAL A 66 2.96 5.01 12.92
CA VAL A 66 3.37 5.85 14.04
C VAL A 66 2.15 6.62 14.48
N THR A 67 2.27 7.47 15.47
CA THR A 67 1.14 8.27 15.92
C THR A 67 1.41 9.74 15.65
N HIS A 68 0.35 10.46 15.39
CA HIS A 68 0.42 11.89 15.18
C HIS A 68 -0.79 12.47 15.91
N GLY A 69 -0.57 12.95 17.11
CA GLY A 69 -1.67 13.37 17.97
C GLY A 69 -2.47 12.14 18.37
N ASN A 70 -3.76 12.18 18.12
CA ASN A 70 -4.62 11.04 18.45
C ASN A 70 -4.97 10.22 17.24
N ARG A 71 -4.19 10.29 16.16
CA ARG A 71 -4.43 9.53 14.97
C ARG A 71 -3.24 8.64 14.64
N PHE A 72 -3.49 7.58 13.92
CA PHE A 72 -2.39 6.80 13.36
C PHE A 72 -1.84 7.56 12.17
N ALA A 73 -0.55 7.47 11.97
CA ALA A 73 0.12 8.04 10.82
C ALA A 73 1.05 6.99 10.23
N LEU A 74 1.52 7.23 9.04
CA LEU A 74 2.35 6.28 8.34
C LEU A 74 3.68 6.93 8.02
N ARG A 75 4.77 6.27 8.39
CA ARG A 75 6.10 6.72 8.02
C ARG A 75 6.59 5.84 6.88
N ILE A 76 6.90 6.42 5.74
CA ILE A 76 7.41 5.67 4.61
C ILE A 76 8.87 5.32 4.87
N VAL A 77 9.22 4.06 4.68
CA VAL A 77 10.57 3.59 4.92
C VAL A 77 11.24 3.22 3.59
N GLU A 78 10.52 2.58 2.68
CA GLU A 78 11.04 2.20 1.40
C GLU A 78 10.06 2.52 0.31
N LEU A 79 10.55 2.92 -0.85
CA LEU A 79 9.69 3.15 -2.01
C LEU A 79 9.93 2.02 -3.00
N ALA A 80 8.83 1.41 -3.44
CA ALA A 80 8.95 0.28 -4.33
C ALA A 80 9.50 0.68 -5.69
N GLY A 81 9.13 1.84 -6.15
CA GLY A 81 9.55 2.26 -7.47
C GLY A 81 11.00 2.48 -7.63
N GLU A 82 11.70 2.75 -6.55
CA GLU A 82 13.07 3.00 -6.67
C GLU A 82 13.85 1.78 -6.88
N THR A 83 13.39 0.69 -6.43
CA THR A 83 14.09 -0.52 -6.64
C THR A 83 13.77 -1.08 -7.97
N ALA A 84 12.65 -0.72 -8.51
CA ALA A 84 12.26 -1.22 -9.78
C ALA A 84 12.88 -0.35 -10.79
N PRO A 85 13.62 -0.71 -11.55
CA PRO A 85 14.16 0.19 -12.52
C PRO A 85 13.18 0.45 -13.58
N SER A 86 12.50 0.59 -12.90
CA SER A 86 11.77 1.08 -13.31
C SER A 86 10.80 1.40 -13.68
N LEU A 87 10.19 1.51 -13.56
CA LEU A 87 9.23 1.84 -13.97
C LEU A 87 9.32 2.40 -14.81
N ASP A 88 9.96 2.28 -14.69
CA ASP A 88 10.21 2.50 -15.38
C ASP A 88 10.59 1.98 -15.74
N ALA A 89 10.63 1.38 -15.50
CA ALA A 89 10.82 0.91 -15.81
C ALA A 89 10.54 0.24 -15.95
N GLU A 90 9.97 -0.13 -15.69
CA GLU A 90 9.74 -0.46 -15.90
C GLU A 90 9.44 -0.45 -16.12
N ALA A 91 9.34 -0.42 -16.00
CA ALA A 91 9.25 -0.26 -16.31
C ALA A 91 9.39 -0.42 -16.58
N ALA A 92 9.41 -0.59 -16.53
CA ALA A 92 9.63 -0.72 -16.85
C ALA A 92 9.64 -1.37 -16.89
N ALA A 93 9.28 -1.87 -16.59
CA ALA A 93 9.27 -2.29 -16.70
C ALA A 93 8.96 -2.86 -16.71
N GLU A 94 8.44 -3.04 -16.51
CA GLU A 94 8.31 -3.17 -16.70
C GLU A 94 8.19 -3.02 -16.93
N GLY A 95 8.03 -3.13 -16.69
CA GLY A 95 8.04 -2.72 -17.00
C GLY A 95 8.00 -2.37 -17.19
N ILE A 96 7.82 -2.45 -17.18
CA ILE A 96 8.00 -1.95 -17.54
C ILE A 96 8.29 -1.68 -17.88
N ALA A 97 8.12 -1.80 -17.80
CA ALA A 97 8.49 -1.55 -18.11
C ALA A 97 8.79 -1.54 -18.41
#